data_d7d4ac317e2cf6e2a9d21d7f9536e1ec
#
_entry.id   d7d4ac317e2cf6e2a9d21d7f9536e1ec
#
_cell.length_a   1.000
_cell.length_b   1.000
_cell.length_c   1.000
_cell.angle_alpha   90.00
_cell.angle_beta   90.00
_cell.angle_gamma   90.00
#
_symmetry.space_group_name_H-M   'P 1'
#
loop_
_entity.id
_entity.type
_entity.pdbx_description
1 polymer ?
#
loop_
_entity_poly.entity_id
_entity_poly.type
_entity_poly.pdbx_seq_one_letter_code
_entity_poly.pdbx_strand_id
1 'polypeptide(L)'
;MKAEIFYHKIVAIAAQPPAERRNSLVGLHTEVVTPYLNAVRAMTAQDAGRVSSDNRTLGQVVGHIAEWERFSILAVGEIITGVRWPQIMNLSGYVEPDGQVCEFSSIDAFNDYQASKHAAWSWEQIQNLAIQTAAILQILFAHPSLVSWERLEQTKAYRWQLPNEMSVMVSCGWYLWMVTLEHEAVEHALDLGIVEP
;
A
#
# COMPACT_ATOMS: atom_id res chain seq x y z
N MET A 1 -6.83 6.43 11.23
CA MET A 1 -7.79 5.47 11.88
C MET A 1 -7.04 4.70 12.96
N LYS A 2 -7.63 4.35 14.11
CA LYS A 2 -6.94 3.50 15.11
C LYS A 2 -6.77 2.09 14.55
N ALA A 3 -5.60 1.47 14.81
CA ALA A 3 -5.26 0.14 14.30
C ALA A 3 -6.32 -0.94 14.60
N GLU A 4 -6.82 -0.98 15.84
CA GLU A 4 -7.86 -1.93 16.25
C GLU A 4 -9.13 -1.80 15.38
N ILE A 5 -9.58 -0.57 15.13
CA ILE A 5 -10.76 -0.30 14.29
C ILE A 5 -10.50 -0.75 12.85
N PHE A 6 -9.30 -0.48 12.33
CA PHE A 6 -8.91 -0.91 10.99
C PHE A 6 -9.00 -2.44 10.85
N TYR A 7 -8.34 -3.18 11.74
CA TYR A 7 -8.32 -4.65 11.66
C TYR A 7 -9.70 -5.28 11.84
N HIS A 8 -10.55 -4.73 12.72
CA HIS A 8 -11.94 -5.19 12.82
C HIS A 8 -12.73 -4.96 11.52
N LYS A 9 -12.53 -3.80 10.86
CA LYS A 9 -13.14 -3.56 9.53
C LYS A 9 -12.61 -4.55 8.50
N ILE A 10 -11.31 -4.82 8.45
CA ILE A 10 -10.70 -5.78 7.52
C ILE A 10 -11.28 -7.19 7.70
N VAL A 11 -11.39 -7.67 8.93
CA VAL A 11 -11.99 -8.99 9.22
C VAL A 11 -13.44 -9.06 8.76
N ALA A 12 -14.23 -8.03 9.08
CA ALA A 12 -15.64 -7.96 8.66
C ALA A 12 -15.78 -7.90 7.14
N ILE A 13 -14.95 -7.12 6.46
CA ILE A 13 -14.95 -6.99 5.00
C ILE A 13 -14.50 -8.31 4.33
N ALA A 14 -13.47 -8.96 4.85
CA ALA A 14 -12.97 -10.23 4.32
C ALA A 14 -14.02 -11.35 4.36
N ALA A 15 -14.93 -11.29 5.34
CA ALA A 15 -16.03 -12.27 5.47
C ALA A 15 -17.19 -12.03 4.50
N GLN A 16 -17.24 -10.89 3.80
CA GLN A 16 -18.33 -10.57 2.87
C GLN A 16 -18.21 -11.34 1.55
N PRO A 17 -19.32 -11.54 0.82
CA PRO A 17 -19.28 -11.98 -0.57
C PRO A 17 -18.41 -11.04 -1.44
N PRO A 18 -17.71 -11.55 -2.48
CA PRO A 18 -16.73 -10.77 -3.23
C PRO A 18 -17.23 -9.43 -3.76
N ALA A 19 -18.46 -9.37 -4.29
CA ALA A 19 -19.02 -8.12 -4.81
C ALA A 19 -19.26 -7.07 -3.72
N GLU A 20 -19.75 -7.50 -2.54
CA GLU A 20 -19.97 -6.63 -1.37
C GLU A 20 -18.63 -6.21 -0.76
N ARG A 21 -17.68 -7.16 -0.65
CA ARG A 21 -16.30 -6.91 -0.22
C ARG A 21 -15.65 -5.78 -1.00
N ARG A 22 -15.82 -5.80 -2.33
CA ARG A 22 -15.30 -4.75 -3.20
C ARG A 22 -15.87 -3.38 -2.83
N ASN A 23 -17.18 -3.26 -2.69
CA ASN A 23 -17.83 -1.98 -2.37
C ASN A 23 -17.39 -1.45 -1.01
N SER A 24 -17.26 -2.34 -0.03
CA SER A 24 -16.78 -1.99 1.31
C SER A 24 -15.32 -1.54 1.29
N LEU A 25 -14.46 -2.20 0.49
CA LEU A 25 -13.05 -1.78 0.32
C LEU A 25 -12.91 -0.44 -0.40
N VAL A 26 -13.76 -0.12 -1.39
CA VAL A 26 -13.76 1.21 -2.02
C VAL A 26 -14.06 2.29 -0.99
N GLY A 27 -15.05 2.06 -0.12
CA GLY A 27 -15.37 2.97 0.97
C GLY A 27 -14.22 3.14 1.97
N LEU A 28 -13.65 2.02 2.41
CA LEU A 28 -12.50 2.02 3.33
C LEU A 28 -11.28 2.70 2.69
N HIS A 29 -11.00 2.45 1.41
CA HIS A 29 -9.89 3.08 0.69
C HIS A 29 -10.04 4.61 0.70
N THR A 30 -11.22 5.12 0.41
CA THR A 30 -11.47 6.57 0.45
C THR A 30 -11.29 7.14 1.87
N GLU A 31 -11.74 6.40 2.90
CA GLU A 31 -11.59 6.78 4.30
C GLU A 31 -10.11 6.83 4.73
N VAL A 32 -9.26 5.96 4.18
CA VAL A 32 -7.84 5.84 4.49
C VAL A 32 -6.98 6.81 3.69
N VAL A 33 -7.12 6.81 2.37
CA VAL A 33 -6.22 7.56 1.49
C VAL A 33 -6.42 9.07 1.61
N THR A 34 -7.62 9.53 1.96
CA THR A 34 -7.88 10.97 2.07
C THR A 34 -7.06 11.65 3.18
N PRO A 35 -7.03 11.15 4.42
CA PRO A 35 -6.16 11.68 5.46
C PRO A 35 -4.68 11.58 5.11
N TYR A 36 -4.24 10.45 4.53
CA TYR A 36 -2.87 10.25 4.06
C TYR A 36 -2.45 11.31 3.05
N LEU A 37 -3.21 11.47 1.97
CA LEU A 37 -2.92 12.48 0.95
C LEU A 37 -2.95 13.91 1.48
N ASN A 38 -3.84 14.21 2.44
CA ASN A 38 -3.90 15.52 3.07
C ASN A 38 -2.64 15.77 3.91
N ALA A 39 -2.17 14.79 4.69
CA ALA A 39 -0.95 14.88 5.46
C ALA A 39 0.28 15.09 4.55
N VAL A 40 0.41 14.28 3.50
CA VAL A 40 1.52 14.39 2.53
C VAL A 40 1.52 15.76 1.84
N ARG A 41 0.36 16.27 1.40
CA ARG A 41 0.26 17.58 0.73
C ARG A 41 0.56 18.77 1.65
N ALA A 42 0.19 18.67 2.91
CA ALA A 42 0.44 19.72 3.90
C ALA A 42 1.88 19.76 4.40
N MET A 43 2.64 18.66 4.25
CA MET A 43 3.99 18.53 4.76
C MET A 43 4.98 19.40 3.97
N THR A 44 5.74 20.20 4.69
CA THR A 44 6.84 21.02 4.11
C THR A 44 8.14 20.22 4.04
N ALA A 45 9.15 20.70 3.32
CA ALA A 45 10.48 20.09 3.30
C ALA A 45 11.12 20.05 4.71
N GLN A 46 10.80 21.02 5.58
CA GLN A 46 11.26 21.03 6.96
C GLN A 46 10.60 19.90 7.76
N ASP A 47 9.29 19.71 7.60
CA ASP A 47 8.55 18.61 8.25
C ASP A 47 9.07 17.25 7.76
N ALA A 48 9.30 17.10 6.47
CA ALA A 48 9.83 15.87 5.87
C ALA A 48 11.21 15.48 6.45
N GLY A 49 12.00 16.47 6.92
CA GLY A 49 13.27 16.23 7.60
C GLY A 49 13.16 15.80 9.06
N ARG A 50 11.96 15.81 9.67
CA ARG A 50 11.76 15.36 11.07
C ARG A 50 11.92 13.86 11.16
N VAL A 51 12.48 13.39 12.29
CA VAL A 51 12.69 11.97 12.54
C VAL A 51 11.43 11.33 13.11
N SER A 52 11.02 10.21 12.54
CA SER A 52 9.90 9.36 12.99
C SER A 52 10.30 8.47 14.17
N SER A 53 9.36 7.70 14.67
CA SER A 53 9.56 6.79 15.80
C SER A 53 10.57 5.66 15.52
N ASP A 54 10.78 5.31 14.25
CA ASP A 54 11.70 4.25 13.80
C ASP A 54 13.06 4.78 13.27
N ASN A 55 13.41 6.01 13.61
CA ASN A 55 14.65 6.69 13.22
C ASN A 55 14.78 7.02 11.71
N ARG A 56 13.74 6.87 10.90
CA ARG A 56 13.67 7.38 9.54
C ARG A 56 13.20 8.84 9.53
N THR A 57 13.53 9.63 8.53
CA THR A 57 12.86 10.92 8.33
C THR A 57 11.43 10.69 7.82
N LEU A 58 10.51 11.65 8.06
CA LEU A 58 9.15 11.55 7.53
C LEU A 58 9.14 11.48 5.99
N GLY A 59 10.08 12.15 5.33
CA GLY A 59 10.27 12.02 3.88
C GLY A 59 10.64 10.59 3.47
N GLN A 60 11.49 9.91 4.23
CA GLN A 60 11.82 8.49 3.99
C GLN A 60 10.62 7.58 4.23
N VAL A 61 9.81 7.86 5.25
CA VAL A 61 8.56 7.10 5.51
C VAL A 61 7.59 7.26 4.33
N VAL A 62 7.35 8.49 3.86
CA VAL A 62 6.47 8.75 2.72
C VAL A 62 7.00 8.09 1.43
N GLY A 63 8.30 8.18 1.18
CA GLY A 63 8.93 7.51 0.04
C GLY A 63 8.82 5.99 0.10
N HIS A 64 8.95 5.41 1.28
CA HIS A 64 8.76 3.98 1.54
C HIS A 64 7.33 3.52 1.21
N ILE A 65 6.31 4.23 1.70
CA ILE A 65 4.91 3.94 1.37
C ILE A 65 4.70 4.00 -0.16
N ALA A 66 5.16 5.06 -0.79
CA ALA A 66 4.99 5.28 -2.23
C ALA A 66 5.63 4.18 -3.10
N GLU A 67 6.77 3.63 -2.69
CA GLU A 67 7.41 2.54 -3.45
C GLU A 67 6.70 1.20 -3.27
N TRP A 68 6.14 0.91 -2.09
CA TRP A 68 5.26 -0.25 -1.91
C TRP A 68 3.97 -0.11 -2.72
N GLU A 69 3.37 1.09 -2.77
CA GLU A 69 2.24 1.39 -3.64
C GLU A 69 2.59 1.19 -5.10
N ARG A 70 3.75 1.66 -5.54
CA ARG A 70 4.24 1.46 -6.91
C ARG A 70 4.43 -0.02 -7.24
N PHE A 71 4.98 -0.80 -6.32
CA PHE A 71 5.10 -2.26 -6.49
C PHE A 71 3.71 -2.92 -6.57
N SER A 72 2.76 -2.45 -5.76
CA SER A 72 1.37 -2.91 -5.81
C SER A 72 0.69 -2.56 -7.13
N ILE A 73 0.96 -1.39 -7.73
CA ILE A 73 0.46 -1.01 -9.07
C ILE A 73 0.93 -2.02 -10.13
N LEU A 74 2.20 -2.43 -10.11
CA LEU A 74 2.74 -3.44 -11.01
C LEU A 74 2.01 -4.78 -10.82
N ALA A 75 1.83 -5.21 -9.58
CA ALA A 75 1.09 -6.42 -9.24
C ALA A 75 -0.37 -6.40 -9.70
N VAL A 76 -1.03 -5.26 -9.58
CA VAL A 76 -2.40 -5.06 -10.10
C VAL A 76 -2.43 -5.21 -11.63
N GLY A 77 -1.43 -4.69 -12.33
CA GLY A 77 -1.26 -4.90 -13.78
C GLY A 77 -1.18 -6.40 -14.13
N GLU A 78 -0.43 -7.18 -13.38
CA GLU A 78 -0.35 -8.64 -13.55
C GLU A 78 -1.70 -9.33 -13.30
N ILE A 79 -2.43 -8.93 -12.25
CA ILE A 79 -3.77 -9.46 -11.93
C ILE A 79 -4.76 -9.18 -13.07
N ILE A 80 -4.75 -7.98 -13.63
CA ILE A 80 -5.60 -7.60 -14.76
C ILE A 80 -5.35 -8.53 -15.96
N THR A 81 -4.10 -8.90 -16.23
CA THR A 81 -3.74 -9.84 -17.31
C THR A 81 -3.98 -11.32 -16.97
N GLY A 82 -4.44 -11.63 -15.76
CA GLY A 82 -4.83 -12.97 -15.35
C GLY A 82 -3.76 -13.74 -14.56
N VAL A 83 -2.67 -13.09 -14.15
CA VAL A 83 -1.69 -13.71 -13.26
C VAL A 83 -2.33 -13.99 -11.90
N ARG A 84 -2.24 -15.26 -11.46
CA ARG A 84 -2.88 -15.72 -10.22
C ARG A 84 -2.00 -15.57 -8.97
N TRP A 85 -0.70 -15.36 -9.16
CA TRP A 85 0.29 -15.14 -8.11
C TRP A 85 1.26 -14.06 -8.57
N PRO A 86 0.94 -12.77 -8.31
CA PRO A 86 1.78 -11.66 -8.73
C PRO A 86 3.20 -11.76 -8.19
N GLN A 87 4.16 -11.27 -8.94
CA GLN A 87 5.59 -11.38 -8.63
C GLN A 87 5.95 -10.68 -7.31
N ILE A 88 5.24 -9.63 -6.92
CA ILE A 88 5.41 -8.96 -5.61
C ILE A 88 5.32 -9.95 -4.44
N MET A 89 4.50 -10.99 -4.56
CA MET A 89 4.36 -12.03 -3.52
C MET A 89 5.66 -12.83 -3.29
N ASN A 90 6.60 -12.71 -4.20
CA ASN A 90 7.97 -13.29 -4.11
C ASN A 90 9.04 -12.20 -4.11
N LEU A 91 8.68 -10.93 -3.88
CA LEU A 91 9.57 -9.76 -3.92
C LEU A 91 10.36 -9.63 -5.24
N SER A 92 9.75 -10.02 -6.35
CA SER A 92 10.32 -9.96 -7.71
C SER A 92 9.42 -9.16 -8.66
N GLY A 93 9.92 -8.81 -9.85
CA GLY A 93 9.14 -8.09 -10.85
C GLY A 93 8.95 -6.59 -10.55
N TYR A 94 9.72 -6.03 -9.62
CA TYR A 94 9.76 -4.58 -9.47
C TYR A 94 10.49 -3.94 -10.65
N VAL A 95 9.83 -3.00 -11.33
CA VAL A 95 10.37 -2.37 -12.55
C VAL A 95 10.72 -0.92 -12.26
N GLU A 96 11.99 -0.57 -12.48
CA GLU A 96 12.46 0.81 -12.40
C GLU A 96 11.99 1.65 -13.59
N PRO A 97 12.01 3.00 -13.50
CA PRO A 97 11.62 3.87 -14.60
C PRO A 97 12.43 3.68 -15.89
N ASP A 98 13.67 3.20 -15.78
CA ASP A 98 14.54 2.87 -16.92
C ASP A 98 14.28 1.49 -17.52
N GLY A 99 13.32 0.73 -16.95
CA GLY A 99 12.93 -0.61 -17.39
C GLY A 99 13.73 -1.75 -16.74
N GLN A 100 14.67 -1.45 -15.83
CA GLN A 100 15.36 -2.51 -15.08
C GLN A 100 14.37 -3.27 -14.21
N VAL A 101 14.40 -4.59 -14.27
CA VAL A 101 13.60 -5.48 -13.42
C VAL A 101 14.45 -5.91 -12.23
N CYS A 102 13.93 -5.72 -11.03
CA CYS A 102 14.60 -6.03 -9.77
C CYS A 102 13.91 -7.19 -9.04
N GLU A 103 14.71 -7.93 -8.30
CA GLU A 103 14.30 -9.01 -7.40
C GLU A 103 15.03 -8.82 -6.05
N PHE A 104 14.33 -9.06 -4.95
CA PHE A 104 14.87 -8.82 -3.61
C PHE A 104 14.80 -10.09 -2.75
N SER A 105 15.86 -10.33 -1.99
CA SER A 105 15.98 -11.49 -1.12
C SER A 105 15.09 -11.43 0.12
N SER A 106 14.66 -10.22 0.52
CA SER A 106 13.82 -9.97 1.69
C SER A 106 13.12 -8.62 1.57
N ILE A 107 12.11 -8.40 2.43
CA ILE A 107 11.46 -7.10 2.62
C ILE A 107 12.50 -6.04 3.00
N ASP A 108 13.42 -6.36 3.93
CA ASP A 108 14.47 -5.44 4.34
C ASP A 108 15.38 -5.04 3.16
N ALA A 109 15.75 -6.01 2.29
CA ALA A 109 16.54 -5.71 1.10
C ALA A 109 15.82 -4.74 0.14
N PHE A 110 14.50 -4.86 0.00
CA PHE A 110 13.70 -3.91 -0.78
C PHE A 110 13.64 -2.53 -0.10
N ASN A 111 13.44 -2.51 1.21
CA ASN A 111 13.40 -1.27 1.98
C ASN A 111 14.74 -0.51 1.93
N ASP A 112 15.87 -1.21 2.08
CA ASP A 112 17.20 -0.63 1.97
C ASP A 112 17.49 -0.08 0.57
N TYR A 113 17.05 -0.81 -0.46
CA TYR A 113 17.15 -0.36 -1.84
C TYR A 113 16.40 0.95 -2.08
N GLN A 114 15.15 1.05 -1.60
CA GLN A 114 14.34 2.26 -1.70
C GLN A 114 14.97 3.43 -0.96
N ALA A 115 15.45 3.19 0.28
CA ALA A 115 16.08 4.22 1.09
C ALA A 115 17.34 4.78 0.40
N SER A 116 18.16 3.91 -0.20
CA SER A 116 19.36 4.29 -0.95
C SER A 116 19.01 5.09 -2.21
N LYS A 117 17.97 4.68 -2.93
CA LYS A 117 17.47 5.37 -4.13
C LYS A 117 16.97 6.77 -3.81
N HIS A 118 16.23 6.95 -2.71
CA HIS A 118 15.65 8.22 -2.32
C HIS A 118 16.64 9.16 -1.61
N ALA A 119 17.83 8.69 -1.23
CA ALA A 119 18.80 9.49 -0.51
C ALA A 119 19.20 10.81 -1.25
N ALA A 120 19.11 10.81 -2.58
CA ALA A 120 19.43 11.98 -3.42
C ALA A 120 18.18 12.75 -3.87
N TRP A 121 16.97 12.34 -3.49
CA TRP A 121 15.73 12.97 -3.95
C TRP A 121 15.36 14.17 -3.09
N SER A 122 14.81 15.21 -3.73
CA SER A 122 14.18 16.31 -3.01
C SER A 122 12.84 15.87 -2.41
N TRP A 123 12.40 16.59 -1.37
CA TRP A 123 11.05 16.36 -0.81
C TRP A 123 9.95 16.43 -1.89
N GLU A 124 10.04 17.39 -2.79
CA GLU A 124 9.05 17.53 -3.87
C GLU A 124 8.97 16.29 -4.77
N GLN A 125 10.10 15.65 -5.07
CA GLN A 125 10.12 14.41 -5.86
C GLN A 125 9.43 13.26 -5.12
N ILE A 126 9.73 13.11 -3.82
CA ILE A 126 9.10 12.08 -2.95
C ILE A 126 7.60 12.35 -2.80
N GLN A 127 7.21 13.60 -2.53
CA GLN A 127 5.83 14.02 -2.38
C GLN A 127 5.02 13.75 -3.66
N ASN A 128 5.57 14.09 -4.82
CA ASN A 128 4.93 13.84 -6.11
C ASN A 128 4.76 12.34 -6.38
N LEU A 129 5.76 11.52 -6.07
CA LEU A 129 5.65 10.06 -6.20
C LEU A 129 4.49 9.54 -5.34
N ALA A 130 4.45 9.90 -4.05
CA ALA A 130 3.43 9.44 -3.12
C ALA A 130 2.01 9.85 -3.54
N ILE A 131 1.83 11.10 -3.97
CA ILE A 131 0.51 11.56 -4.46
C ILE A 131 0.09 10.78 -5.71
N GLN A 132 1.01 10.51 -6.62
CA GLN A 132 0.71 9.80 -7.87
C GLN A 132 0.39 8.33 -7.62
N THR A 133 1.18 7.62 -6.83
CA THR A 133 0.98 6.19 -6.57
C THR A 133 -0.32 5.92 -5.81
N ALA A 134 -0.59 6.66 -4.73
CA ALA A 134 -1.85 6.57 -3.99
C ALA A 134 -3.08 6.87 -4.89
N ALA A 135 -3.01 7.91 -5.72
CA ALA A 135 -4.10 8.24 -6.63
C ALA A 135 -4.32 7.16 -7.70
N ILE A 136 -3.26 6.60 -8.27
CA ILE A 136 -3.34 5.51 -9.25
C ILE A 136 -3.98 4.27 -8.62
N LEU A 137 -3.53 3.85 -7.44
CA LEU A 137 -4.09 2.69 -6.74
C LEU A 137 -5.58 2.90 -6.42
N GLN A 138 -5.94 4.08 -5.91
CA GLN A 138 -7.34 4.41 -5.65
C GLN A 138 -8.20 4.30 -6.92
N ILE A 139 -7.72 4.83 -8.05
CA ILE A 139 -8.42 4.74 -9.34
C ILE A 139 -8.53 3.29 -9.81
N LEU A 140 -7.44 2.53 -9.80
CA LEU A 140 -7.42 1.14 -10.23
C LEU A 140 -8.44 0.30 -9.46
N PHE A 141 -8.45 0.39 -8.14
CA PHE A 141 -9.34 -0.40 -7.31
C PHE A 141 -10.78 0.13 -7.28
N ALA A 142 -11.01 1.45 -7.42
CA ALA A 142 -12.36 2.00 -7.42
C ALA A 142 -13.13 1.67 -8.73
N HIS A 143 -12.45 1.51 -9.86
CA HIS A 143 -13.10 1.29 -11.15
C HIS A 143 -13.21 -0.21 -11.52
N PRO A 144 -14.43 -0.79 -11.51
CA PRO A 144 -14.63 -2.22 -11.80
C PRO A 144 -14.26 -2.60 -13.24
N SER A 145 -14.24 -1.63 -14.17
CA SER A 145 -13.77 -1.84 -15.53
C SER A 145 -12.26 -1.95 -15.66
N LEU A 146 -11.49 -1.50 -14.66
CA LEU A 146 -10.05 -1.66 -14.61
C LEU A 146 -9.69 -2.94 -13.85
N VAL A 147 -10.17 -3.07 -12.61
CA VAL A 147 -9.94 -4.25 -11.77
C VAL A 147 -11.28 -4.77 -11.28
N SER A 148 -11.76 -5.86 -11.89
CA SER A 148 -13.01 -6.48 -11.45
C SER A 148 -12.80 -7.34 -10.21
N TRP A 149 -13.86 -7.53 -9.40
CA TRP A 149 -13.78 -8.38 -8.22
C TRP A 149 -13.48 -9.84 -8.60
N GLU A 150 -13.92 -10.32 -9.77
CA GLU A 150 -13.63 -11.66 -10.28
C GLU A 150 -12.12 -11.86 -10.49
N ARG A 151 -11.43 -10.85 -11.01
CA ARG A 151 -9.96 -10.91 -11.18
C ARG A 151 -9.24 -11.01 -9.85
N LEU A 152 -9.66 -10.22 -8.87
CA LEU A 152 -9.10 -10.30 -7.51
C LEU A 152 -9.33 -11.68 -6.89
N GLU A 153 -10.57 -12.22 -7.00
CA GLU A 153 -10.94 -13.50 -6.43
C GLU A 153 -10.26 -14.70 -7.12
N GLN A 154 -9.94 -14.60 -8.41
CA GLN A 154 -9.26 -15.67 -9.17
C GLN A 154 -7.79 -15.85 -8.80
N THR A 155 -7.19 -14.95 -8.04
CA THR A 155 -5.81 -15.10 -7.55
C THR A 155 -5.72 -16.21 -6.49
N LYS A 156 -4.51 -16.70 -6.20
CA LYS A 156 -4.34 -17.78 -5.21
C LYS A 156 -4.74 -17.34 -3.81
N ALA A 157 -5.27 -18.27 -3.05
CA ALA A 157 -5.60 -18.04 -1.65
C ALA A 157 -4.33 -17.68 -0.85
N TYR A 158 -4.48 -16.70 0.03
CA TYR A 158 -3.44 -16.20 0.92
C TYR A 158 -3.99 -16.09 2.34
N ARG A 159 -3.23 -16.59 3.32
CA ARG A 159 -3.54 -16.39 4.74
C ARG A 159 -2.77 -15.18 5.23
N TRP A 160 -3.48 -14.10 5.49
CA TRP A 160 -2.92 -12.92 6.10
C TRP A 160 -3.00 -13.01 7.63
N GLN A 161 -1.85 -12.99 8.26
CA GLN A 161 -1.74 -12.97 9.71
C GLN A 161 -1.87 -11.52 10.19
N LEU A 162 -2.89 -11.26 11.01
CA LEU A 162 -3.15 -9.96 11.61
C LEU A 162 -2.59 -9.93 13.04
N PRO A 163 -2.47 -8.73 13.67
CA PRO A 163 -2.18 -8.62 15.09
C PRO A 163 -3.17 -9.37 15.98
N ASN A 164 -2.78 -9.67 17.22
CA ASN A 164 -3.59 -10.37 18.22
C ASN A 164 -4.04 -11.78 17.78
N GLU A 165 -3.15 -12.51 17.09
CA GLU A 165 -3.39 -13.89 16.63
C GLU A 165 -4.57 -14.06 15.65
N MET A 166 -5.17 -12.96 15.20
CA MET A 166 -6.21 -12.99 14.16
C MET A 166 -5.61 -13.36 12.82
N SER A 167 -6.40 -14.00 11.95
CA SER A 167 -6.02 -14.22 10.56
C SER A 167 -7.25 -14.17 9.66
N VAL A 168 -7.05 -13.73 8.43
CA VAL A 168 -8.06 -13.80 7.38
C VAL A 168 -7.55 -14.64 6.21
N MET A 169 -8.44 -15.40 5.60
CA MET A 169 -8.15 -16.14 4.37
C MET A 169 -8.83 -15.42 3.22
N VAL A 170 -8.03 -14.85 2.34
CA VAL A 170 -8.52 -14.17 1.12
C VAL A 170 -7.66 -14.57 -0.06
N SER A 171 -8.04 -14.22 -1.28
CA SER A 171 -7.11 -14.35 -2.40
C SER A 171 -6.04 -13.24 -2.35
N CYS A 172 -4.86 -13.47 -2.91
CA CYS A 172 -3.76 -12.50 -2.83
C CYS A 172 -4.11 -11.15 -3.48
N GLY A 173 -5.03 -11.09 -4.44
CA GLY A 173 -5.51 -9.83 -5.01
C GLY A 173 -6.24 -8.96 -3.98
N TRP A 174 -7.08 -9.56 -3.13
CA TRP A 174 -7.70 -8.84 -2.02
C TRP A 174 -6.69 -8.46 -0.94
N TYR A 175 -5.77 -9.39 -0.62
CA TYR A 175 -4.69 -9.12 0.32
C TYR A 175 -3.88 -7.89 -0.09
N LEU A 176 -3.44 -7.81 -1.35
CA LEU A 176 -2.67 -6.67 -1.85
C LEU A 176 -3.42 -5.34 -1.68
N TRP A 177 -4.72 -5.31 -1.93
CA TRP A 177 -5.51 -4.11 -1.66
C TRP A 177 -5.54 -3.77 -0.17
N MET A 178 -5.86 -4.76 0.67
CA MET A 178 -6.00 -4.56 2.12
C MET A 178 -4.68 -4.16 2.80
N VAL A 179 -3.54 -4.76 2.39
CA VAL A 179 -2.23 -4.44 2.97
C VAL A 179 -1.74 -3.05 2.56
N THR A 180 -2.09 -2.57 1.36
CA THR A 180 -1.81 -1.18 0.98
C THR A 180 -2.52 -0.20 1.93
N LEU A 181 -3.79 -0.48 2.26
CA LEU A 181 -4.54 0.36 3.21
C LEU A 181 -3.98 0.29 4.64
N GLU A 182 -3.47 -0.87 5.05
CA GLU A 182 -2.78 -1.01 6.35
C GLU A 182 -1.54 -0.13 6.42
N HIS A 183 -0.73 -0.11 5.38
CA HIS A 183 0.48 0.67 5.29
C HIS A 183 0.20 2.17 5.48
N GLU A 184 -0.80 2.70 4.79
CA GLU A 184 -1.21 4.11 4.87
C GLU A 184 -1.92 4.46 6.18
N ALA A 185 -2.78 3.56 6.69
CA ALA A 185 -3.73 3.85 7.78
C ALA A 185 -3.23 3.50 9.16
N VAL A 186 -2.28 2.56 9.28
CA VAL A 186 -1.89 1.95 10.56
C VAL A 186 -0.39 2.05 10.79
N GLU A 187 0.43 1.47 9.93
CA GLU A 187 1.86 1.32 10.20
C GLU A 187 2.58 2.66 10.39
N HIS A 188 2.24 3.66 9.58
CA HIS A 188 2.88 4.98 9.60
C HIS A 188 1.94 6.13 9.98
N ALA A 189 0.69 5.83 10.33
CA ALA A 189 -0.34 6.84 10.59
C ALA A 189 0.01 7.78 11.75
N LEU A 190 0.68 7.27 12.80
CA LEU A 190 1.10 8.06 13.96
C LEU A 190 2.22 9.03 13.58
N ASP A 191 3.24 8.55 12.85
CA ASP A 191 4.38 9.38 12.42
C ASP A 191 3.93 10.52 11.51
N LEU A 192 2.96 10.24 10.63
CA LEU A 192 2.39 11.22 9.70
C LEU A 192 1.34 12.15 10.35
N GLY A 193 1.01 11.96 11.63
CA GLY A 193 0.01 12.76 12.33
C GLY A 193 -1.43 12.53 11.85
N ILE A 194 -1.70 11.39 11.22
CA ILE A 194 -3.04 11.00 10.72
C ILE A 194 -3.94 10.52 11.86
N VAL A 195 -3.34 9.99 12.92
CA VAL A 195 -4.01 9.59 14.15
C VAL A 195 -3.33 10.23 15.35
N GLU A 196 -4.12 10.52 16.39
CA GLU A 196 -3.58 10.98 17.66
C GLU A 196 -2.97 9.81 18.46
N PRO A 197 -1.91 10.07 19.27
CA PRO A 197 -1.26 9.06 20.08
C PRO A 197 -2.19 8.35 21.05
#